data_3f73550a0dc199e0d012cbe583636010
#
_entry.id   3f73550a0dc199e0d012cbe583636010
#
_cell.length_a   1.000
_cell.length_b   1.000
_cell.length_c   1.000
_cell.angle_alpha   90.00
_cell.angle_beta   90.00
_cell.angle_gamma   90.00
#
_symmetry.space_group_name_H-M   'P 1'
#
loop_
_entity.id
_entity.type
_entity.pdbx_description
1 polymer ?
#
loop_
_entity_poly.entity_id
_entity_poly.type
_entity_poly.pdbx_seq_one_letter_code
_entity_poly.pdbx_strand_id
1 'polypeptide(L)'
;MDPFTNTNFKKEVVSLVAGRPRMGKSVFAWCLAATLIRQKQRVLFFSLEMSKDQVLKGLQRFGCNSNDMKSLFAIDDTPASTISYMCQLLGRGKYNYIIVDDIQLMSPPCLAKTRQEEMLHIINGFKEMAKENNISVILFAQIRKLMEYSHKNDIKPRLEDMGESYSDYNFEDVHISFLHRDAFYKRSTEDLLELITYTNNERKIEYIQSLSS
;
A
#
# COMPACT_ATOMS: atom_id res chain seq x y z
N MET A 1 4.77 21.13 1.99
CA MET A 1 3.61 20.78 1.15
C MET A 1 3.32 19.31 1.41
N ASP A 2 2.09 18.94 1.70
CA ASP A 2 1.74 17.55 1.98
C ASP A 2 1.78 16.77 0.65
N PRO A 3 2.64 15.75 0.50
CA PRO A 3 2.82 15.05 -0.79
C PRO A 3 1.58 14.26 -1.23
N PHE A 4 0.55 14.17 -0.37
CA PHE A 4 -0.65 13.37 -0.60
C PHE A 4 -1.94 14.20 -0.74
N THR A 5 -1.86 15.52 -0.89
CA THR A 5 -3.05 16.37 -1.04
C THR A 5 -3.91 16.01 -2.25
N ASN A 6 -3.35 15.32 -3.23
CA ASN A 6 -4.04 14.90 -4.45
C ASN A 6 -4.30 13.38 -4.55
N THR A 7 -3.73 12.56 -3.66
CA THR A 7 -4.00 11.10 -3.65
C THR A 7 -5.29 10.84 -2.87
N ASN A 8 -6.41 10.86 -3.58
CA ASN A 8 -7.71 10.53 -3.01
C ASN A 8 -7.84 9.02 -2.82
N PHE A 9 -7.38 8.50 -1.67
CA PHE A 9 -7.76 7.15 -1.23
C PHE A 9 -9.24 7.19 -0.81
N LYS A 10 -10.12 6.84 -1.75
CA LYS A 10 -11.57 6.92 -1.57
C LYS A 10 -12.04 5.88 -0.56
N LYS A 11 -13.13 6.19 0.15
CA LYS A 11 -13.85 5.22 0.99
C LYS A 11 -14.47 4.12 0.11
N GLU A 12 -14.67 2.95 0.72
CA GLU A 12 -15.25 1.76 0.06
C GLU A 12 -14.41 1.22 -1.11
N VAL A 13 -13.19 1.73 -1.26
CA VAL A 13 -12.28 1.34 -2.34
C VAL A 13 -11.00 0.76 -1.77
N VAL A 14 -10.51 -0.28 -2.43
CA VAL A 14 -9.18 -0.84 -2.19
C VAL A 14 -8.17 -0.14 -3.10
N SER A 15 -7.12 0.39 -2.51
CA SER A 15 -5.98 0.95 -3.24
C SER A 15 -4.78 0.04 -3.08
N LEU A 16 -4.29 -0.51 -4.19
CA LEU A 16 -3.11 -1.37 -4.21
C LEU A 16 -1.90 -0.56 -4.65
N VAL A 17 -0.92 -0.44 -3.77
CA VAL A 17 0.34 0.26 -4.03
C VAL A 17 1.44 -0.77 -4.20
N ALA A 18 1.84 -0.99 -5.43
CA ALA A 18 2.84 -1.99 -5.78
C ALA A 18 4.20 -1.35 -6.06
N GLY A 19 5.27 -2.10 -5.80
CA GLY A 19 6.61 -1.61 -6.11
C GLY A 19 7.64 -2.71 -6.05
N ARG A 20 8.72 -2.56 -6.83
CA ARG A 20 9.86 -3.47 -6.77
C ARG A 20 10.55 -3.39 -5.41
N PRO A 21 11.35 -4.41 -5.03
CA PRO A 21 12.19 -4.32 -3.83
C PRO A 21 12.99 -3.02 -3.78
N ARG A 22 13.13 -2.44 -2.59
CA ARG A 22 13.91 -1.22 -2.32
C ARG A 22 13.37 0.08 -2.94
N MET A 23 12.15 0.10 -3.49
CA MET A 23 11.52 1.33 -3.99
C MET A 23 10.95 2.23 -2.87
N GLY A 24 11.05 1.81 -1.61
CA GLY A 24 10.61 2.61 -0.46
C GLY A 24 9.13 2.44 -0.11
N LYS A 25 8.51 1.28 -0.40
CA LYS A 25 7.11 1.00 -0.07
C LYS A 25 6.79 1.27 1.41
N SER A 26 7.55 0.67 2.33
CA SER A 26 7.30 0.84 3.77
C SER A 26 7.50 2.29 4.24
N VAL A 27 8.49 2.99 3.68
CA VAL A 27 8.70 4.43 3.95
C VAL A 27 7.52 5.25 3.46
N PHE A 28 6.99 4.93 2.28
CA PHE A 28 5.78 5.54 1.74
C PHE A 28 4.56 5.23 2.61
N ALA A 29 4.40 3.99 3.08
CA ALA A 29 3.32 3.59 3.99
C ALA A 29 3.36 4.40 5.30
N TRP A 30 4.54 4.62 5.88
CA TRP A 30 4.69 5.45 7.08
C TRP A 30 4.37 6.92 6.83
N CYS A 31 4.86 7.48 5.72
CA CYS A 31 4.57 8.85 5.34
C CYS A 31 3.07 9.07 5.12
N LEU A 32 2.40 8.13 4.47
CA LEU A 32 0.96 8.13 4.26
C LEU A 32 0.20 8.05 5.60
N ALA A 33 0.56 7.10 6.46
CA ALA A 33 -0.04 6.96 7.78
C ALA A 33 0.16 8.25 8.62
N ALA A 34 1.35 8.83 8.61
CA ALA A 34 1.65 10.08 9.29
C ALA A 34 0.77 11.24 8.77
N THR A 35 0.58 11.32 7.47
CA THR A 35 -0.28 12.33 6.84
C THR A 35 -1.74 12.16 7.26
N LEU A 36 -2.26 10.93 7.22
CA LEU A 36 -3.64 10.65 7.64
C LEU A 36 -3.86 10.98 9.12
N ILE A 37 -2.89 10.66 9.99
CA ILE A 37 -2.94 11.02 11.41
C ILE A 37 -2.97 12.55 11.60
N ARG A 38 -2.15 13.31 10.87
CA ARG A 38 -2.19 14.79 10.90
C ARG A 38 -3.53 15.34 10.44
N GLN A 39 -4.19 14.68 9.50
CA GLN A 39 -5.55 14.99 9.03
C GLN A 39 -6.64 14.50 10.01
N LYS A 40 -6.24 14.06 11.23
CA LYS A 40 -7.16 13.55 12.27
C LYS A 40 -7.96 12.32 11.84
N GLN A 41 -7.42 11.55 10.91
CA GLN A 41 -7.99 10.26 10.52
C GLN A 41 -7.52 9.14 11.46
N ARG A 42 -8.41 8.20 11.73
CA ARG A 42 -8.08 6.99 12.50
C ARG A 42 -7.54 5.90 11.58
N VAL A 43 -6.34 5.44 11.87
CA VAL A 43 -5.61 4.48 11.03
C VAL A 43 -5.35 3.19 11.82
N LEU A 44 -5.69 2.06 11.23
CA LEU A 44 -5.27 0.73 11.65
C LEU A 44 -4.20 0.24 10.67
N PHE A 45 -2.99 0.00 11.19
CA PHE A 45 -1.84 -0.40 10.38
C PHE A 45 -1.45 -1.84 10.69
N PHE A 46 -1.48 -2.70 9.69
CA PHE A 46 -0.95 -4.05 9.76
C PHE A 46 0.44 -4.09 9.15
N SER A 47 1.44 -4.36 9.99
CA SER A 47 2.84 -4.43 9.60
C SER A 47 3.31 -5.88 9.63
N LEU A 48 3.26 -6.56 8.49
CA LEU A 48 3.59 -7.98 8.40
C LEU A 48 5.08 -8.22 8.13
N GLU A 49 5.80 -7.19 7.69
CA GLU A 49 7.25 -7.25 7.41
C GLU A 49 8.09 -6.66 8.55
N MET A 50 7.61 -5.60 9.21
CA MET A 50 8.39 -4.83 10.18
C MET A 50 7.73 -4.84 11.56
N SER A 51 8.54 -4.81 12.63
CA SER A 51 8.03 -4.74 13.98
C SER A 51 7.33 -3.41 14.29
N LYS A 52 6.40 -3.45 15.23
CA LYS A 52 5.70 -2.27 15.74
C LYS A 52 6.64 -1.10 16.10
N ASP A 53 7.75 -1.41 16.75
CA ASP A 53 8.72 -0.38 17.16
C ASP A 53 9.39 0.31 15.97
N GLN A 54 9.66 -0.43 14.89
CA GLN A 54 10.22 0.13 13.66
C GLN A 54 9.24 1.07 12.98
N VAL A 55 7.96 0.68 12.90
CA VAL A 55 6.91 1.53 12.33
C VAL A 55 6.70 2.78 13.16
N LEU A 56 6.62 2.69 14.48
CA LEU A 56 6.48 3.85 15.37
C LEU A 56 7.64 4.84 15.23
N LYS A 57 8.88 4.35 15.15
CA LYS A 57 10.04 5.18 14.85
C LYS A 57 9.96 5.83 13.48
N GLY A 58 9.45 5.10 12.48
CA GLY A 58 9.19 5.63 11.14
C GLY A 58 8.20 6.80 11.17
N LEU A 59 7.07 6.65 11.84
CA LEU A 59 6.05 7.71 11.98
C LEU A 59 6.59 8.96 12.70
N GLN A 60 7.44 8.79 13.72
CA GLN A 60 8.07 9.90 14.41
C GLN A 60 8.98 10.72 13.49
N ARG A 61 9.73 10.07 12.57
CA ARG A 61 10.53 10.77 11.55
C ARG A 61 9.66 11.64 10.62
N PHE A 62 8.42 11.25 10.39
CA PHE A 62 7.45 12.04 9.62
C PHE A 62 6.63 13.01 10.47
N GLY A 63 7.08 13.33 11.69
CA GLY A 63 6.52 14.38 12.53
C GLY A 63 5.25 14.01 13.29
N CYS A 64 4.92 12.71 13.41
CA CYS A 64 3.83 12.29 14.27
C CYS A 64 4.21 12.45 15.74
N ASN A 65 3.39 13.17 16.50
CA ASN A 65 3.54 13.27 17.94
C ASN A 65 2.94 12.06 18.68
N SER A 66 3.43 11.79 19.88
CA SER A 66 3.01 10.64 20.68
C SER A 66 1.53 10.67 21.07
N ASN A 67 0.93 11.85 21.24
CA ASN A 67 -0.48 11.96 21.62
C ASN A 67 -1.41 11.61 20.47
N ASP A 68 -1.13 12.13 19.27
CA ASP A 68 -1.91 11.79 18.07
C ASP A 68 -1.77 10.29 17.74
N MET A 69 -0.57 9.71 17.86
CA MET A 69 -0.38 8.27 17.67
C MET A 69 -1.20 7.44 18.67
N LYS A 70 -1.24 7.82 19.96
CA LYS A 70 -2.05 7.08 20.96
C LYS A 70 -3.54 7.13 20.69
N SER A 71 -4.07 8.20 20.13
CA SER A 71 -5.51 8.42 19.96
C SER A 71 -6.04 8.01 18.57
N LEU A 72 -5.21 8.10 17.53
CA LEU A 72 -5.61 7.97 16.14
C LEU A 72 -4.96 6.81 15.39
N PHE A 73 -3.97 6.13 15.98
CA PHE A 73 -3.20 5.10 15.33
C PHE A 73 -3.19 3.81 16.15
N ALA A 74 -3.58 2.72 15.52
CA ALA A 74 -3.38 1.38 16.05
C ALA A 74 -2.49 0.60 15.09
N ILE A 75 -1.64 -0.25 15.64
CA ILE A 75 -0.72 -1.10 14.87
C ILE A 75 -0.79 -2.54 15.39
N ASP A 76 -0.82 -3.46 14.45
CA ASP A 76 -0.68 -4.88 14.69
C ASP A 76 0.45 -5.43 13.82
N ASP A 77 1.38 -6.15 14.42
CA ASP A 77 2.53 -6.79 13.76
C ASP A 77 2.51 -8.32 13.90
N THR A 78 1.31 -8.88 14.08
CA THR A 78 1.11 -10.33 14.13
C THR A 78 1.44 -10.93 12.76
N PRO A 79 2.42 -11.85 12.67
CA PRO A 79 2.82 -12.44 11.40
C PRO A 79 1.73 -13.34 10.83
N ALA A 80 1.71 -13.50 9.51
CA ALA A 80 0.79 -14.36 8.78
C ALA A 80 -0.69 -14.14 9.10
N SER A 81 -1.08 -12.89 9.39
CA SER A 81 -2.45 -12.53 9.71
C SER A 81 -3.41 -12.88 8.58
N THR A 82 -4.63 -13.28 8.96
CA THR A 82 -5.74 -13.55 8.02
C THR A 82 -6.70 -12.36 7.94
N ILE A 83 -7.51 -12.28 6.88
CA ILE A 83 -8.57 -11.28 6.78
C ILE A 83 -9.53 -11.37 7.96
N SER A 84 -9.94 -12.58 8.36
CA SER A 84 -10.84 -12.78 9.50
C SER A 84 -10.29 -12.20 10.80
N TYR A 85 -8.98 -12.36 11.04
CA TYR A 85 -8.31 -11.76 12.19
C TYR A 85 -8.32 -10.22 12.10
N MET A 86 -8.04 -9.68 10.92
CA MET A 86 -8.06 -8.22 10.70
C MET A 86 -9.46 -7.62 10.88
N CYS A 87 -10.52 -8.33 10.44
CA CYS A 87 -11.92 -7.96 10.70
C CYS A 87 -12.24 -7.91 12.20
N GLN A 88 -11.74 -8.86 12.98
CA GLN A 88 -11.95 -8.86 14.45
C GLN A 88 -11.29 -7.64 15.11
N LEU A 89 -10.10 -7.24 14.67
CA LEU A 89 -9.43 -6.04 15.17
C LEU A 89 -10.13 -4.76 14.73
N LEU A 90 -10.60 -4.71 13.49
CA LEU A 90 -11.38 -3.60 12.97
C LEU A 90 -12.66 -3.36 13.80
N GLY A 91 -13.37 -4.43 14.18
CA GLY A 91 -14.59 -4.37 15.00
C GLY A 91 -14.37 -3.83 16.42
N ARG A 92 -13.13 -3.78 16.92
CA ARG A 92 -12.77 -3.23 18.24
C ARG A 92 -12.61 -1.71 18.25
N GLY A 93 -12.58 -1.06 17.08
CA GLY A 93 -12.35 0.38 16.96
C GLY A 93 -13.10 0.99 15.79
N LYS A 94 -13.11 2.33 15.75
CA LYS A 94 -13.67 3.07 14.61
C LYS A 94 -12.50 3.63 13.80
N TYR A 95 -12.17 2.99 12.70
CA TYR A 95 -11.10 3.40 11.81
C TYR A 95 -11.65 3.98 10.51
N ASN A 96 -10.91 4.90 9.89
CA ASN A 96 -11.23 5.47 8.59
C ASN A 96 -10.39 4.79 7.49
N TYR A 97 -9.19 4.35 7.87
CA TYR A 97 -8.20 3.76 6.97
C TYR A 97 -7.61 2.50 7.57
N ILE A 98 -7.43 1.50 6.70
CA ILE A 98 -6.59 0.33 6.96
C ILE A 98 -5.39 0.39 6.01
N ILE A 99 -4.20 0.17 6.55
CA ILE A 99 -2.96 0.04 5.77
C ILE A 99 -2.37 -1.34 6.06
N VAL A 100 -2.01 -2.08 5.02
CA VAL A 100 -1.38 -3.42 5.14
C VAL A 100 -0.07 -3.43 4.37
N ASP A 101 1.04 -3.65 5.07
CA ASP A 101 2.40 -3.72 4.51
C ASP A 101 3.10 -5.03 4.99
N ASP A 102 3.26 -6.03 4.19
CA ASP A 102 3.03 -6.34 2.78
C ASP A 102 2.00 -7.50 2.65
N ILE A 103 1.04 -7.40 1.72
CA ILE A 103 -0.03 -8.42 1.58
C ILE A 103 0.48 -9.81 1.19
N GLN A 104 1.68 -9.92 0.61
CA GLN A 104 2.26 -11.22 0.28
C GLN A 104 2.61 -12.07 1.52
N LEU A 105 2.68 -11.46 2.69
CA LEU A 105 2.97 -12.12 3.96
C LEU A 105 1.71 -12.57 4.70
N MET A 106 0.52 -12.30 4.16
CA MET A 106 -0.73 -12.77 4.70
C MET A 106 -0.93 -14.26 4.49
N SER A 107 -1.63 -14.89 5.42
CA SER A 107 -2.15 -16.25 5.24
C SER A 107 -3.41 -16.20 4.37
N PRO A 108 -3.51 -17.03 3.32
CA PRO A 108 -4.70 -17.09 2.49
C PRO A 108 -5.90 -17.64 3.28
N PRO A 109 -7.13 -17.21 2.95
CA PRO A 109 -8.34 -17.65 3.66
C PRO A 109 -8.74 -19.09 3.37
N CYS A 110 -8.22 -19.70 2.32
CA CYS A 110 -8.54 -21.05 1.88
C CYS A 110 -7.34 -21.70 1.18
N LEU A 111 -7.44 -23.01 0.94
CA LEU A 111 -6.49 -23.76 0.11
C LEU A 111 -6.70 -23.35 -1.37
N ALA A 112 -5.99 -22.36 -1.82
CA ALA A 112 -5.93 -22.00 -3.23
C ALA A 112 -4.90 -22.89 -3.96
N LYS A 113 -5.14 -23.17 -5.24
CA LYS A 113 -4.24 -24.01 -6.04
C LYS A 113 -3.01 -23.26 -6.52
N THR A 114 -3.13 -21.94 -6.62
CA THR A 114 -2.07 -21.07 -7.12
C THR A 114 -1.92 -19.84 -6.22
N ARG A 115 -0.73 -19.26 -6.21
CA ARG A 115 -0.48 -18.00 -5.51
C ARG A 115 -1.36 -16.86 -6.02
N GLN A 116 -1.78 -16.96 -7.25
CA GLN A 116 -2.68 -16.02 -7.91
C GLN A 116 -4.07 -16.05 -7.28
N GLU A 117 -4.63 -17.25 -7.16
CA GLU A 117 -5.93 -17.45 -6.49
C GLU A 117 -5.90 -16.96 -5.03
N GLU A 118 -4.79 -17.23 -4.32
CA GLU A 118 -4.60 -16.72 -2.95
C GLU A 118 -4.72 -15.19 -2.89
N MET A 119 -4.00 -14.51 -3.79
CA MET A 119 -4.01 -13.04 -3.83
C MET A 119 -5.37 -12.48 -4.21
N LEU A 120 -6.08 -13.14 -5.16
CA LEU A 120 -7.46 -12.79 -5.52
C LEU A 120 -8.39 -12.88 -4.32
N HIS A 121 -8.33 -13.98 -3.58
CA HIS A 121 -9.14 -14.15 -2.37
C HIS A 121 -8.83 -13.08 -1.31
N ILE A 122 -7.55 -12.75 -1.11
CA ILE A 122 -7.14 -11.71 -0.18
C ILE A 122 -7.70 -10.35 -0.60
N ILE A 123 -7.56 -9.95 -1.86
CA ILE A 123 -8.03 -8.64 -2.33
C ILE A 123 -9.56 -8.56 -2.31
N ASN A 124 -10.26 -9.62 -2.70
CA ASN A 124 -11.72 -9.65 -2.64
C ASN A 124 -12.23 -9.53 -1.19
N GLY A 125 -11.60 -10.21 -0.24
CA GLY A 125 -11.93 -10.04 1.16
C GLY A 125 -11.71 -8.62 1.68
N PHE A 126 -10.68 -7.92 1.21
CA PHE A 126 -10.50 -6.50 1.53
C PHE A 126 -11.53 -5.60 0.86
N LYS A 127 -12.01 -5.93 -0.35
CA LYS A 127 -13.11 -5.20 -1.01
C LYS A 127 -14.39 -5.29 -0.19
N GLU A 128 -14.73 -6.50 0.27
CA GLU A 128 -15.88 -6.72 1.14
C GLU A 128 -15.72 -5.92 2.46
N MET A 129 -14.57 -6.04 3.13
CA MET A 129 -14.25 -5.30 4.34
C MET A 129 -14.40 -3.78 4.16
N ALA A 130 -13.89 -3.22 3.05
CA ALA A 130 -13.96 -1.80 2.74
C ALA A 130 -15.41 -1.32 2.61
N LYS A 131 -16.24 -2.06 1.85
CA LYS A 131 -17.66 -1.75 1.61
C LYS A 131 -18.51 -1.89 2.88
N GLU A 132 -18.38 -3.00 3.61
CA GLU A 132 -19.18 -3.27 4.81
C GLU A 132 -18.90 -2.26 5.94
N ASN A 133 -17.68 -1.75 6.03
CA ASN A 133 -17.27 -0.86 7.12
C ASN A 133 -17.16 0.61 6.71
N ASN A 134 -17.42 0.95 5.44
CA ASN A 134 -17.29 2.32 4.88
C ASN A 134 -15.91 2.94 5.17
N ILE A 135 -14.85 2.20 4.89
CA ILE A 135 -13.46 2.55 5.11
C ILE A 135 -12.64 2.51 3.82
N SER A 136 -11.48 3.16 3.83
CA SER A 136 -10.47 3.02 2.78
C SER A 136 -9.47 1.95 3.17
N VAL A 137 -9.16 1.05 2.26
CA VAL A 137 -8.14 0.02 2.45
C VAL A 137 -6.97 0.26 1.50
N ILE A 138 -5.76 0.34 2.05
CA ILE A 138 -4.54 0.58 1.29
C ILE A 138 -3.61 -0.60 1.50
N LEU A 139 -3.35 -1.31 0.41
CA LEU A 139 -2.56 -2.52 0.39
C LEU A 139 -1.22 -2.26 -0.26
N PHE A 140 -0.15 -2.66 0.39
CA PHE A 140 1.18 -2.65 -0.19
C PHE A 140 1.54 -4.03 -0.70
N ALA A 141 2.11 -4.08 -1.91
CA ALA A 141 2.50 -5.32 -2.56
C ALA A 141 3.87 -5.20 -3.23
N GLN A 142 4.62 -6.28 -3.23
CA GLN A 142 5.86 -6.36 -3.96
C GLN A 142 5.63 -6.97 -5.34
N ILE A 143 6.03 -6.25 -6.40
CA ILE A 143 6.09 -6.84 -7.74
C ILE A 143 7.41 -7.59 -7.91
N ARG A 144 7.35 -8.73 -8.60
CA ARG A 144 8.55 -9.50 -8.91
C ARG A 144 9.47 -8.70 -9.82
N LYS A 145 10.76 -8.94 -9.70
CA LYS A 145 11.74 -8.38 -10.62
C LYS A 145 11.36 -8.81 -12.03
N LEU A 146 11.19 -7.85 -12.94
CA LEU A 146 11.02 -8.15 -14.36
C LEU A 146 12.08 -9.17 -14.78
N MET A 147 11.66 -10.26 -15.39
CA MET A 147 12.54 -10.93 -16.34
C MET A 147 12.97 -9.88 -17.35
N GLU A 148 14.25 -9.89 -17.71
CA GLU A 148 14.90 -8.96 -18.63
C GLU A 148 14.13 -8.77 -19.93
N TYR A 149 13.01 -8.00 -19.88
CA TYR A 149 12.30 -7.63 -21.08
C TYR A 149 12.93 -6.39 -21.68
N SER A 150 13.47 -6.62 -22.81
CA SER A 150 14.18 -5.89 -23.82
C SER A 150 13.60 -4.56 -24.31
N HIS A 151 12.85 -3.83 -23.51
CA HIS A 151 12.56 -2.43 -23.82
C HIS A 151 13.60 -1.57 -23.12
N LYS A 152 14.75 -1.47 -23.79
CA LYS A 152 15.99 -0.80 -23.33
C LYS A 152 15.84 0.63 -22.80
N ASN A 153 14.66 1.25 -22.86
CA ASN A 153 14.47 2.66 -22.49
C ASN A 153 13.34 2.98 -21.52
N ASP A 154 12.41 2.06 -21.20
CA ASP A 154 11.31 2.32 -20.28
C ASP A 154 11.32 1.32 -19.12
N ILE A 155 11.88 1.75 -17.98
CA ILE A 155 12.07 0.93 -16.77
C ILE A 155 10.86 1.07 -15.83
N LYS A 156 9.88 1.91 -16.18
CA LYS A 156 8.73 2.18 -15.33
C LYS A 156 7.79 0.98 -15.26
N PRO A 157 7.26 0.67 -14.08
CA PRO A 157 6.34 -0.46 -13.91
C PRO A 157 5.04 -0.23 -14.69
N ARG A 158 4.48 -1.34 -15.18
CA ARG A 158 3.21 -1.41 -15.91
C ARG A 158 2.29 -2.41 -15.25
N LEU A 159 1.02 -2.43 -15.64
CA LEU A 159 0.04 -3.40 -15.11
C LEU A 159 0.47 -4.85 -15.37
N GLU A 160 1.10 -5.12 -16.52
CA GLU A 160 1.60 -6.44 -16.90
C GLU A 160 2.69 -6.96 -15.93
N ASP A 161 3.42 -6.05 -15.25
CA ASP A 161 4.45 -6.41 -14.26
C ASP A 161 3.86 -7.06 -13.00
N MET A 162 2.56 -6.97 -12.81
CA MET A 162 1.85 -7.62 -11.71
C MET A 162 1.58 -9.10 -12.00
N GLY A 163 1.82 -9.57 -13.22
CA GLY A 163 1.61 -10.95 -13.68
C GLY A 163 0.20 -11.18 -14.25
N GLU A 164 0.01 -12.33 -14.87
CA GLU A 164 -1.23 -12.68 -15.59
C GLU A 164 -2.49 -12.60 -14.73
N SER A 165 -2.35 -12.77 -13.42
CA SER A 165 -3.47 -12.73 -12.46
C SER A 165 -4.09 -11.37 -12.24
N TYR A 166 -3.38 -10.33 -12.57
CA TYR A 166 -3.88 -8.98 -12.34
C TYR A 166 -4.69 -8.45 -13.54
N SER A 167 -4.62 -9.11 -14.70
CA SER A 167 -5.50 -8.85 -15.84
C SER A 167 -6.95 -9.27 -15.58
N ASP A 168 -7.16 -10.25 -14.68
CA ASP A 168 -8.48 -10.79 -14.35
C ASP A 168 -9.19 -9.98 -13.23
N TYR A 169 -8.51 -8.96 -12.64
CA TYR A 169 -9.16 -8.06 -11.71
C TYR A 169 -10.14 -7.15 -12.42
N ASN A 170 -11.37 -7.19 -11.97
CA ASN A 170 -12.30 -6.11 -12.26
C ASN A 170 -11.83 -4.85 -11.51
N PHE A 171 -11.09 -3.99 -12.22
CA PHE A 171 -10.46 -2.78 -11.68
C PHE A 171 -11.46 -1.68 -11.29
N GLU A 172 -12.76 -1.87 -11.50
CA GLU A 172 -13.78 -0.88 -11.14
C GLU A 172 -13.73 -0.53 -9.65
N ASP A 173 -13.34 -1.50 -8.80
CA ASP A 173 -13.30 -1.35 -7.35
C ASP A 173 -11.87 -1.37 -6.75
N VAL A 174 -10.82 -1.40 -7.58
CA VAL A 174 -9.42 -1.42 -7.11
C VAL A 174 -8.60 -0.37 -7.86
N HIS A 175 -8.03 0.56 -7.12
CA HIS A 175 -7.07 1.52 -7.66
C HIS A 175 -5.66 0.94 -7.58
N ILE A 176 -4.96 0.83 -8.70
CA ILE A 176 -3.59 0.33 -8.74
C ILE A 176 -2.64 1.50 -8.94
N SER A 177 -1.64 1.56 -8.06
CA SER A 177 -0.56 2.52 -8.16
C SER A 177 0.79 1.81 -8.04
N PHE A 178 1.78 2.28 -8.78
CA PHE A 178 3.15 1.78 -8.69
C PHE A 178 4.08 2.84 -8.13
N LEU A 179 4.88 2.42 -7.16
CA LEU A 179 6.02 3.22 -6.68
C LEU A 179 7.24 2.96 -7.55
N HIS A 180 7.81 4.03 -8.07
CA HIS A 180 9.01 3.99 -8.91
C HIS A 180 9.98 5.09 -8.52
N ARG A 181 11.29 4.77 -8.58
CA ARG A 181 12.39 5.73 -8.41
C ARG A 181 13.38 5.60 -9.55
N ASP A 182 13.45 6.59 -10.40
CA ASP A 182 14.40 6.62 -11.52
C ASP A 182 15.86 6.61 -11.05
N ALA A 183 16.17 7.29 -9.96
CA ALA A 183 17.52 7.33 -9.38
C ALA A 183 18.09 5.97 -9.04
N PHE A 184 17.24 4.96 -8.81
CA PHE A 184 17.67 3.59 -8.56
C PHE A 184 18.27 2.91 -9.82
N TYR A 185 17.83 3.30 -11.01
CA TYR A 185 18.24 2.71 -12.29
C TYR A 185 19.14 3.62 -13.10
N LYS A 186 18.92 4.91 -13.00
CA LYS A 186 19.73 5.94 -13.66
C LYS A 186 20.45 6.69 -12.54
N ARG A 187 21.73 6.93 -12.66
CA ARG A 187 22.48 7.78 -11.72
C ARG A 187 22.01 9.24 -11.82
N SER A 188 20.71 9.44 -11.54
CA SER A 188 20.09 10.78 -11.51
C SER A 188 20.42 11.44 -10.19
N THR A 189 20.68 12.73 -10.21
CA THR A 189 20.88 13.57 -9.02
C THR A 189 19.56 13.89 -8.32
N GLU A 190 18.42 13.69 -8.97
CA GLU A 190 17.09 13.92 -8.42
C GLU A 190 16.48 12.60 -7.99
N ASP A 191 16.41 12.38 -6.67
CA ASP A 191 15.74 11.21 -6.08
C ASP A 191 14.24 11.49 -5.92
N LEU A 192 13.53 11.53 -7.05
CA LEU A 192 12.09 11.70 -7.06
C LEU A 192 11.41 10.34 -6.97
N LEU A 193 10.44 10.24 -6.07
CA LEU A 193 9.52 9.11 -6.00
C LEU A 193 8.33 9.39 -6.92
N GLU A 194 8.09 8.51 -7.86
CA GLU A 194 6.94 8.57 -8.75
C GLU A 194 5.84 7.63 -8.24
N LEU A 195 4.62 8.13 -8.19
CA LEU A 195 3.41 7.33 -8.02
C LEU A 195 2.69 7.25 -9.36
N ILE A 196 2.74 6.10 -9.99
CA ILE A 196 2.13 5.85 -11.30
C ILE A 196 0.79 5.16 -11.04
N THR A 197 -0.31 5.88 -11.20
CA THR A 197 -1.66 5.38 -10.92
C THR A 197 -2.39 5.04 -12.21
N TYR A 198 -3.06 3.90 -12.21
CA TYR A 198 -3.92 3.44 -13.28
C TYR A 198 -5.38 3.48 -12.81
N THR A 199 -6.21 4.24 -13.53
CA THR A 199 -7.66 4.32 -13.30
C THR A 199 -8.36 4.20 -14.65
N ASN A 200 -9.28 3.24 -14.81
CA ASN A 200 -10.06 3.04 -16.05
C ASN A 200 -9.20 3.06 -17.33
N ASN A 201 -8.06 2.36 -17.31
CA ASN A 201 -7.05 2.33 -18.38
C ASN A 201 -6.30 3.64 -18.65
N GLU A 202 -6.54 4.69 -17.88
CA GLU A 202 -5.76 5.91 -17.94
C GLU A 202 -4.56 5.83 -16.97
N ARG A 203 -3.39 6.25 -17.46
CA ARG A 203 -2.15 6.32 -16.68
C ARG A 203 -1.92 7.76 -16.22
N LYS A 204 -1.87 7.97 -14.90
CA LYS A 204 -1.49 9.24 -14.29
C LYS A 204 -0.16 9.07 -13.56
N ILE A 205 0.74 10.04 -13.69
CA ILE A 205 2.01 10.06 -12.94
C ILE A 205 1.97 11.25 -12.00
N GLU A 206 2.17 11.00 -10.72
CA GLU A 206 2.34 12.01 -9.70
C GLU A 206 3.76 11.93 -9.14
N TYR A 207 4.42 13.08 -9.05
CA TYR A 207 5.76 13.17 -8.47
C TYR A 207 5.65 13.52 -7.00
N ILE A 208 6.19 12.67 -6.16
CA ILE A 208 6.29 12.89 -4.73
C ILE A 208 7.71 13.35 -4.46
N GLN A 209 7.87 14.60 -3.99
CA GLN A 209 9.17 15.10 -3.58
C GLN A 209 9.77 14.18 -2.52
N SER A 210 11.09 14.00 -2.57
CA SER A 210 11.88 13.11 -1.73
C SER A 210 11.29 12.94 -0.32
N LEU A 211 11.07 11.67 0.08
CA LEU A 211 10.69 11.30 1.44
C LEU A 211 11.88 11.39 2.42
N SER A 212 12.96 12.05 2.03
CA SER A 212 14.11 12.33 2.86
C SER A 212 13.79 13.50 3.79
N SER A 213 13.58 13.19 5.04
CA SER A 213 13.68 14.12 6.16
C SER A 213 15.09 14.13 6.68
#